data_e5ddf79d272f5e2e24d88a86c4043ac4
#
_entry.id   e5ddf79d272f5e2e24d88a86c4043ac4
#
_cell.length_a   1.000
_cell.length_b   1.000
_cell.length_c   1.000
_cell.angle_alpha   90.00
_cell.angle_beta   90.00
_cell.angle_gamma   90.00
#
_symmetry.space_group_name_H-M   'P 1'
#
loop_
_entity.id
_entity.type
_entity.pdbx_description
1 polymer ?
#
loop_
_entity_poly.entity_id
_entity_poly.type
_entity_poly.pdbx_seq_one_letter_code
_entity_poly.pdbx_strand_id
1 'polypeptide(L)'
;ELIDTIAAEDKVLPYLDIPIQHCNDKVLRAMNRRGDKAELLALFRELRARIPGLVLRTSLITGLPFEDEAAFEELCEFLREVRIERAGVFPYSPEEGTPAARMLNRVDTAEAERRAELVVDVQSRIMDDFNDSRMGTVVEVLCDGFDQQAMQFVGRSYAESQIGRAHV
;
A
#
# COMPACT_ATOMS: atom_id res chain seq x y z
N GLU A 1 20.17 9.23 5.83
CA GLU A 1 20.67 9.78 4.54
C GLU A 1 19.54 9.83 3.49
N LEU A 2 18.97 8.67 3.03
CA LEU A 2 17.90 8.68 2.00
C LEU A 2 16.69 9.51 2.42
N ILE A 3 16.19 9.31 3.63
CA ILE A 3 15.04 10.06 4.17
C ILE A 3 15.34 11.56 4.23
N ASP A 4 16.55 11.94 4.65
CA ASP A 4 16.97 13.35 4.69
C ASP A 4 17.00 13.98 3.30
N THR A 5 17.50 13.22 2.33
CA THR A 5 17.54 13.68 0.93
C THR A 5 16.12 13.89 0.39
N ILE A 6 15.20 12.92 0.59
CA ILE A 6 13.81 13.05 0.15
C ILE A 6 13.12 14.25 0.83
N ALA A 7 13.40 14.47 2.12
CA ALA A 7 12.78 15.56 2.87
C ALA A 7 13.33 16.95 2.50
N ALA A 8 14.57 17.03 1.97
CA ALA A 8 15.25 18.29 1.69
C ALA A 8 15.17 18.73 0.22
N GLU A 9 14.90 17.81 -0.70
CA GLU A 9 14.93 18.07 -2.13
C GLU A 9 13.55 18.43 -2.68
N ASP A 10 13.34 19.68 -3.04
CA ASP A 10 12.08 20.21 -3.59
C ASP A 10 11.60 19.49 -4.87
N LYS A 11 12.50 18.83 -5.59
CA LYS A 11 12.18 18.09 -6.82
C LYS A 11 11.69 16.67 -6.55
N VAL A 12 11.77 16.20 -5.31
CA VAL A 12 11.31 14.87 -4.91
C VAL A 12 9.96 15.01 -4.26
N LEU A 13 8.94 14.42 -4.89
CA LEU A 13 7.59 14.42 -4.34
C LEU A 13 7.54 13.61 -3.03
N PRO A 14 6.77 14.05 -2.03
CA PRO A 14 6.57 13.30 -0.78
C PRO A 14 5.65 12.10 -1.01
N TYR A 15 6.05 11.19 -1.87
CA TYR A 15 5.33 9.98 -2.25
C TYR A 15 6.31 8.80 -2.32
N LEU A 16 6.07 7.76 -1.52
CA LEU A 16 6.91 6.57 -1.48
C LEU A 16 6.08 5.30 -1.70
N ASP A 17 6.50 4.49 -2.66
CA ASP A 17 5.96 3.15 -2.89
C ASP A 17 6.91 2.11 -2.25
N ILE A 18 6.46 1.48 -1.18
CA ILE A 18 7.22 0.50 -0.41
C ILE A 18 6.44 -0.82 -0.38
N PRO A 19 6.72 -1.77 -1.28
CA PRO A 19 5.96 -3.02 -1.39
C PRO A 19 6.32 -3.98 -0.25
N ILE A 20 5.63 -3.91 0.89
CA ILE A 20 5.90 -4.76 2.05
C ILE A 20 5.43 -6.20 1.87
N GLN A 21 4.41 -6.41 1.06
CA GLN A 21 3.70 -7.67 0.77
C GLN A 21 2.90 -8.21 1.96
N HIS A 22 3.46 -8.24 3.17
CA HIS A 22 2.85 -8.66 4.43
C HIS A 22 3.56 -8.01 5.62
N CYS A 23 2.97 -8.06 6.82
CA CYS A 23 3.61 -7.54 8.03
C CYS A 23 3.94 -8.62 9.07
N ASN A 24 3.33 -9.81 8.98
CA ASN A 24 3.55 -10.87 9.95
C ASN A 24 4.94 -11.49 9.81
N ASP A 25 5.67 -11.59 10.91
CA ASP A 25 7.08 -12.07 10.96
C ASP A 25 7.27 -13.47 10.40
N LYS A 26 6.33 -14.39 10.67
CA LYS A 26 6.40 -15.77 10.20
C LYS A 26 6.25 -15.84 8.69
N VAL A 27 5.30 -15.08 8.15
CA VAL A 27 5.06 -14.97 6.71
C VAL A 27 6.25 -14.32 6.01
N LEU A 28 6.76 -13.19 6.54
CA LEU A 28 7.92 -12.50 5.98
C LEU A 28 9.16 -13.41 5.92
N ARG A 29 9.46 -14.14 7.00
CA ARG A 29 10.58 -15.10 7.03
C ARG A 29 10.39 -16.24 6.04
N ALA A 30 9.17 -16.79 5.92
CA ALA A 30 8.87 -17.85 4.96
C ALA A 30 9.09 -17.39 3.51
N MET A 31 8.84 -16.12 3.22
CA MET A 31 9.06 -15.47 1.93
C MET A 31 10.48 -14.93 1.74
N ASN A 32 11.41 -15.27 2.66
CA ASN A 32 12.79 -14.80 2.67
C ASN A 32 12.93 -13.27 2.63
N ARG A 33 11.99 -12.56 3.26
CA ARG A 33 12.04 -11.12 3.42
C ARG A 33 12.73 -10.77 4.74
N ARG A 34 13.58 -9.74 4.68
CA ARG A 34 14.25 -9.20 5.86
C ARG A 34 13.33 -8.26 6.61
N GLY A 35 13.56 -8.16 7.91
CA GLY A 35 12.78 -7.30 8.79
C GLY A 35 11.61 -8.01 9.44
N ASP A 36 10.98 -7.32 10.36
CA ASP A 36 9.82 -7.76 11.11
C ASP A 36 8.76 -6.64 11.21
N LYS A 37 7.63 -6.93 11.84
CA LYS A 37 6.54 -5.95 12.02
C LYS A 37 7.00 -4.71 12.79
N ALA A 38 7.83 -4.89 13.82
CA ALA A 38 8.29 -3.77 14.65
C ALA A 38 9.19 -2.82 13.85
N GLU A 39 10.07 -3.36 13.01
CA GLU A 39 10.92 -2.58 12.09
C GLU A 39 10.08 -1.84 11.05
N LEU A 40 9.04 -2.48 10.49
CA LEU A 40 8.13 -1.82 9.55
C LEU A 40 7.37 -0.65 10.23
N LEU A 41 6.84 -0.86 11.43
CA LEU A 41 6.17 0.20 12.19
C LEU A 41 7.11 1.36 12.50
N ALA A 42 8.34 1.06 12.92
CA ALA A 42 9.35 2.08 13.20
C ALA A 42 9.70 2.87 11.93
N LEU A 43 9.90 2.19 10.79
CA LEU A 43 10.18 2.81 9.51
C LEU A 43 9.07 3.77 9.08
N PHE A 44 7.81 3.33 9.10
CA PHE A 44 6.70 4.18 8.66
C PHE A 44 6.48 5.39 9.58
N ARG A 45 6.67 5.21 10.89
CA ARG A 45 6.64 6.34 11.85
C ARG A 45 7.77 7.33 11.57
N GLU A 46 9.00 6.87 11.34
CA GLU A 46 10.13 7.73 10.99
C GLU A 46 9.90 8.49 9.69
N LEU A 47 9.43 7.81 8.64
CA LEU A 47 9.13 8.42 7.35
C LEU A 47 8.10 9.56 7.50
N ARG A 48 6.99 9.32 8.21
CA ARG A 48 5.95 10.33 8.43
C ARG A 48 6.44 11.50 9.30
N ALA A 49 7.29 11.24 10.28
CA ALA A 49 7.83 12.28 11.15
C ALA A 49 8.82 13.21 10.42
N ARG A 50 9.50 12.70 9.39
CA ARG A 50 10.59 13.43 8.73
C ARG A 50 10.22 13.97 7.35
N ILE A 51 9.19 13.46 6.70
CA ILE A 51 8.75 13.90 5.36
C ILE A 51 7.34 14.50 5.49
N PRO A 52 7.19 15.83 5.56
CA PRO A 52 5.89 16.48 5.64
C PRO A 52 5.03 16.17 4.41
N GLY A 53 3.75 15.87 4.62
CA GLY A 53 2.81 15.59 3.54
C GLY A 53 3.03 14.24 2.84
N LEU A 54 3.84 13.35 3.42
CA LEU A 54 4.14 12.05 2.84
C LEU A 54 2.88 11.23 2.56
N VAL A 55 2.75 10.76 1.34
CA VAL A 55 1.80 9.74 0.91
C VAL A 55 2.52 8.42 0.74
N LEU A 56 2.05 7.40 1.40
CA LEU A 56 2.59 6.04 1.32
C LEU A 56 1.74 5.17 0.39
N ARG A 57 2.42 4.43 -0.44
CA ARG A 57 1.83 3.34 -1.22
C ARG A 57 2.52 2.03 -0.88
N THR A 58 1.75 0.94 -0.92
CA THR A 58 2.27 -0.41 -0.76
C THR A 58 1.59 -1.41 -1.70
N SER A 59 2.17 -2.58 -1.82
CA SER A 59 1.52 -3.77 -2.38
C SER A 59 1.46 -4.84 -1.31
N LEU A 60 0.31 -5.52 -1.23
CA LEU A 60 0.02 -6.57 -0.26
C LEU A 60 -0.40 -7.84 -0.98
N ILE A 61 -0.05 -8.98 -0.40
CA ILE A 61 -0.45 -10.29 -0.90
C ILE A 61 -1.13 -11.04 0.23
N THR A 62 -2.35 -11.52 -0.01
CA THR A 62 -3.11 -12.38 0.90
C THR A 62 -3.01 -13.85 0.49
N GLY A 63 -3.13 -14.76 1.43
CA GLY A 63 -3.05 -16.19 1.15
C GLY A 63 -1.63 -16.72 0.94
N LEU A 64 -0.62 -15.98 1.39
CA LEU A 64 0.76 -16.42 1.35
C LEU A 64 0.97 -17.71 2.18
N PRO A 65 1.96 -18.55 1.85
CA PRO A 65 2.33 -19.67 2.71
C PRO A 65 2.56 -19.22 4.15
N PHE A 66 2.01 -19.99 5.10
CA PHE A 66 2.01 -19.72 6.55
C PHE A 66 1.16 -18.53 7.03
N GLU A 67 0.34 -17.92 6.17
CA GLU A 67 -0.65 -16.94 6.59
C GLU A 67 -1.86 -17.68 7.22
N ASP A 68 -1.81 -17.90 8.53
CA ASP A 68 -2.97 -18.36 9.28
C ASP A 68 -3.93 -17.20 9.58
N GLU A 69 -5.07 -17.48 10.22
CA GLU A 69 -6.07 -16.46 10.52
C GLU A 69 -5.51 -15.32 11.39
N ALA A 70 -4.68 -15.67 12.39
CA ALA A 70 -4.06 -14.67 13.25
C ALA A 70 -3.10 -13.75 12.48
N ALA A 71 -2.34 -14.29 11.52
CA ALA A 71 -1.46 -13.50 10.67
C ALA A 71 -2.24 -12.58 9.73
N PHE A 72 -3.41 -13.03 9.23
CA PHE A 72 -4.31 -12.24 8.43
C PHE A 72 -4.96 -11.09 9.24
N GLU A 73 -5.45 -11.39 10.44
CA GLU A 73 -5.98 -10.36 11.35
C GLU A 73 -4.91 -9.32 11.68
N GLU A 74 -3.68 -9.77 11.94
CA GLU A 74 -2.55 -8.88 12.21
C GLU A 74 -2.24 -7.95 11.03
N LEU A 75 -2.39 -8.40 9.78
CA LEU A 75 -2.24 -7.56 8.59
C LEU A 75 -3.32 -6.47 8.56
N CYS A 76 -4.58 -6.81 8.85
CA CYS A 76 -5.67 -5.85 8.92
C CYS A 76 -5.47 -4.81 10.03
N GLU A 77 -5.00 -5.23 11.20
CA GLU A 77 -4.68 -4.33 12.31
C GLU A 77 -3.51 -3.40 11.97
N PHE A 78 -2.46 -3.94 11.37
CA PHE A 78 -1.31 -3.17 10.91
C PHE A 78 -1.72 -2.05 9.95
N LEU A 79 -2.60 -2.33 8.98
CA LEU A 79 -3.09 -1.32 8.05
C LEU A 79 -3.88 -0.22 8.76
N ARG A 80 -4.72 -0.57 9.72
CA ARG A 80 -5.48 0.40 10.53
C ARG A 80 -4.56 1.28 11.39
N GLU A 81 -3.46 0.72 11.90
CA GLU A 81 -2.48 1.45 12.70
C GLU A 81 -1.63 2.40 11.84
N VAL A 82 -1.05 1.88 10.75
CA VAL A 82 -0.12 2.63 9.90
C VAL A 82 -0.84 3.61 8.98
N ARG A 83 -2.09 3.28 8.59
CA ARG A 83 -2.94 4.11 7.70
C ARG A 83 -2.23 4.48 6.41
N ILE A 84 -1.71 3.47 5.69
CA ILE A 84 -1.10 3.65 4.37
C ILE A 84 -2.17 4.14 3.41
N GLU A 85 -1.94 5.28 2.74
CA GLU A 85 -2.96 5.97 1.93
C GLU A 85 -3.35 5.18 0.67
N ARG A 86 -2.41 4.43 0.11
CA ARG A 86 -2.64 3.68 -1.14
C ARG A 86 -2.11 2.25 -0.99
N ALA A 87 -2.93 1.25 -1.26
CA ALA A 87 -2.46 -0.13 -1.32
C ALA A 87 -3.07 -0.89 -2.50
N GLY A 88 -2.22 -1.62 -3.21
CA GLY A 88 -2.66 -2.69 -4.10
C GLY A 88 -2.72 -4.00 -3.32
N VAL A 89 -3.81 -4.74 -3.44
CA VAL A 89 -4.00 -6.02 -2.75
C VAL A 89 -4.20 -7.12 -3.78
N PHE A 90 -3.45 -8.20 -3.65
CA PHE A 90 -3.45 -9.31 -4.58
C PHE A 90 -3.60 -10.64 -3.84
N PRO A 91 -4.50 -11.54 -4.27
CA PRO A 91 -4.46 -12.91 -3.78
C PRO A 91 -3.18 -13.60 -4.27
N TYR A 92 -2.59 -14.44 -3.43
CA TYR A 92 -1.39 -15.19 -3.79
C TYR A 92 -1.64 -16.14 -4.96
N SER A 93 -0.84 -16.01 -6.00
CA SER A 93 -0.80 -16.94 -7.14
C SER A 93 0.54 -17.68 -7.12
N PRO A 94 0.54 -19.03 -7.06
CA PRO A 94 1.77 -19.80 -7.04
C PRO A 94 2.42 -19.79 -8.43
N GLU A 95 3.60 -19.21 -8.52
CA GLU A 95 4.42 -19.20 -9.75
C GLU A 95 5.28 -20.45 -9.85
N GLU A 96 5.19 -21.16 -10.97
CA GLU A 96 5.95 -22.37 -11.22
C GLU A 96 7.48 -22.14 -11.06
N GLY A 97 8.15 -23.08 -10.45
CA GLY A 97 9.60 -23.02 -10.20
C GLY A 97 10.01 -22.26 -8.94
N THR A 98 9.12 -21.51 -8.31
CA THR A 98 9.43 -20.78 -7.07
C THR A 98 9.42 -21.69 -5.84
N PRO A 99 10.23 -21.36 -4.79
CA PRO A 99 10.16 -22.08 -3.50
C PRO A 99 8.75 -21.99 -2.89
N ALA A 100 8.09 -20.86 -2.95
CA ALA A 100 6.76 -20.65 -2.38
C ALA A 100 5.70 -21.58 -3.00
N ALA A 101 5.77 -21.85 -4.30
CA ALA A 101 4.86 -22.76 -4.98
C ALA A 101 4.99 -24.22 -4.50
N ARG A 102 6.12 -24.58 -3.87
CA ARG A 102 6.39 -25.93 -3.33
C ARG A 102 6.02 -26.07 -1.85
N MET A 103 5.69 -24.97 -1.18
CA MET A 103 5.31 -24.99 0.24
C MET A 103 3.93 -25.62 0.41
N LEU A 104 3.79 -26.47 1.43
CA LEU A 104 2.54 -27.18 1.69
C LEU A 104 1.51 -26.35 2.48
N ASN A 105 1.98 -25.40 3.30
CA ASN A 105 1.13 -24.56 4.16
C ASN A 105 0.60 -23.34 3.38
N ARG A 106 -0.07 -23.60 2.27
CA ARG A 106 -0.72 -22.56 1.46
C ARG A 106 -2.17 -22.41 1.87
N VAL A 107 -2.65 -21.20 1.84
CA VAL A 107 -4.08 -20.88 1.96
C VAL A 107 -4.78 -21.32 0.66
N ASP A 108 -6.00 -21.78 0.75
CA ASP A 108 -6.83 -22.07 -0.42
C ASP A 108 -7.06 -20.80 -1.26
N THR A 109 -7.16 -20.95 -2.58
CA THR A 109 -7.29 -19.80 -3.49
C THR A 109 -8.56 -18.98 -3.19
N ALA A 110 -9.69 -19.63 -2.95
CA ALA A 110 -10.93 -18.93 -2.64
C ALA A 110 -10.83 -18.15 -1.32
N GLU A 111 -10.12 -18.70 -0.34
CA GLU A 111 -9.85 -18.01 0.92
C GLU A 111 -8.87 -16.84 0.73
N ALA A 112 -7.84 -16.99 -0.11
CA ALA A 112 -6.92 -15.91 -0.45
C ALA A 112 -7.64 -14.74 -1.13
N GLU A 113 -8.56 -15.04 -2.06
CA GLU A 113 -9.42 -14.04 -2.71
C GLU A 113 -10.34 -13.35 -1.71
N ARG A 114 -11.03 -14.11 -0.84
CA ARG A 114 -11.87 -13.54 0.22
C ARG A 114 -11.10 -12.61 1.15
N ARG A 115 -9.88 -13.00 1.54
CA ARG A 115 -9.01 -12.17 2.35
C ARG A 115 -8.58 -10.90 1.62
N ALA A 116 -8.30 -10.99 0.32
CA ALA A 116 -7.98 -9.82 -0.50
C ALA A 116 -9.13 -8.81 -0.51
N GLU A 117 -10.38 -9.26 -0.69
CA GLU A 117 -11.58 -8.41 -0.61
C GLU A 117 -11.70 -7.70 0.75
N LEU A 118 -11.50 -8.43 1.85
CA LEU A 118 -11.55 -7.84 3.19
C LEU A 118 -10.45 -6.79 3.43
N VAL A 119 -9.24 -7.04 2.92
CA VAL A 119 -8.15 -6.04 3.01
C VAL A 119 -8.47 -4.82 2.15
N VAL A 120 -9.07 -5.00 0.97
CA VAL A 120 -9.54 -3.89 0.12
C VAL A 120 -10.59 -3.06 0.86
N ASP A 121 -11.52 -3.68 1.58
CA ASP A 121 -12.52 -2.96 2.39
C ASP A 121 -11.86 -2.12 3.50
N VAL A 122 -10.86 -2.68 4.19
CA VAL A 122 -10.09 -1.92 5.19
C VAL A 122 -9.36 -0.74 4.53
N GLN A 123 -8.73 -0.98 3.39
CA GLN A 123 -7.96 0.02 2.67
C GLN A 123 -8.85 1.12 2.10
N SER A 124 -10.03 0.79 1.58
CA SER A 124 -10.98 1.78 1.06
C SER A 124 -11.37 2.80 2.12
N ARG A 125 -11.63 2.37 3.35
CA ARG A 125 -11.94 3.29 4.46
C ARG A 125 -10.78 4.22 4.80
N ILE A 126 -9.55 3.71 4.78
CA ILE A 126 -8.35 4.52 5.01
C ILE A 126 -8.18 5.57 3.90
N MET A 127 -8.42 5.15 2.65
CA MET A 127 -8.36 6.04 1.49
C MET A 127 -9.45 7.11 1.54
N ASP A 128 -10.68 6.74 1.93
CA ASP A 128 -11.80 7.69 2.05
C ASP A 128 -11.49 8.73 3.11
N ASP A 129 -11.04 8.33 4.30
CA ASP A 129 -10.62 9.24 5.37
C ASP A 129 -9.49 10.19 4.90
N PHE A 130 -8.52 9.67 4.13
CA PHE A 130 -7.46 10.48 3.56
C PHE A 130 -8.00 11.49 2.54
N ASN A 131 -8.87 11.06 1.63
CA ASN A 131 -9.48 11.94 0.64
C ASN A 131 -10.35 13.01 1.31
N ASP A 132 -11.15 12.64 2.31
CA ASP A 132 -11.97 13.57 3.09
C ASP A 132 -11.12 14.63 3.81
N SER A 133 -9.97 14.25 4.34
CA SER A 133 -9.04 15.20 4.99
C SER A 133 -8.50 16.28 4.04
N ARG A 134 -8.55 16.02 2.72
CA ARG A 134 -8.09 16.94 1.68
C ARG A 134 -9.20 17.83 1.10
N MET A 135 -10.45 17.56 1.47
CA MET A 135 -11.58 18.39 0.99
C MET A 135 -11.42 19.85 1.40
N GLY A 136 -11.62 20.74 0.43
CA GLY A 136 -11.47 22.19 0.62
C GLY A 136 -10.00 22.68 0.63
N THR A 137 -9.04 21.82 0.40
CA THR A 137 -7.63 22.22 0.22
C THR A 137 -7.34 22.56 -1.24
N VAL A 138 -6.33 23.40 -1.47
CA VAL A 138 -5.79 23.66 -2.81
C VAL A 138 -4.62 22.75 -3.04
N VAL A 139 -4.63 22.02 -4.15
CA VAL A 139 -3.56 21.08 -4.53
C VAL A 139 -3.01 21.43 -5.92
N GLU A 140 -1.72 21.21 -6.13
CA GLU A 140 -1.09 21.30 -7.42
C GLU A 140 -1.39 20.04 -8.23
N VAL A 141 -1.82 20.21 -9.48
CA VAL A 141 -2.24 19.11 -10.36
C VAL A 141 -1.48 19.17 -11.67
N LEU A 142 -0.88 18.07 -12.06
CA LEU A 142 -0.38 17.86 -13.42
C LEU A 142 -1.56 17.52 -14.33
N CYS A 143 -1.92 18.43 -15.24
CA CYS A 143 -2.99 18.20 -16.19
C CYS A 143 -2.55 17.18 -17.25
N ASP A 144 -3.22 16.05 -17.34
CA ASP A 144 -2.96 14.98 -18.30
C ASP A 144 -3.75 15.20 -19.62
N GLY A 145 -4.82 15.99 -19.61
CA GLY A 145 -5.61 16.28 -20.80
C GLY A 145 -7.03 16.72 -20.49
N PHE A 146 -7.85 16.73 -21.54
CA PHE A 146 -9.27 17.08 -21.47
C PHE A 146 -10.13 15.86 -21.86
N ASP A 147 -11.02 15.44 -20.98
CA ASP A 147 -12.01 14.39 -21.26
C ASP A 147 -13.22 15.02 -21.95
N GLN A 148 -13.38 14.71 -23.24
CA GLN A 148 -14.48 15.25 -24.04
C GLN A 148 -15.86 14.72 -23.63
N GLN A 149 -15.93 13.51 -23.05
CA GLN A 149 -17.20 12.93 -22.63
C GLN A 149 -17.68 13.56 -21.32
N ALA A 150 -16.76 13.71 -20.36
CA ALA A 150 -17.05 14.35 -19.09
C ALA A 150 -17.00 15.90 -19.16
N MET A 151 -16.51 16.46 -20.27
CA MET A 151 -16.29 17.91 -20.46
C MET A 151 -15.44 18.52 -19.34
N GLN A 152 -14.39 17.81 -18.90
CA GLN A 152 -13.54 18.18 -17.76
C GLN A 152 -12.06 17.97 -18.08
N PHE A 153 -11.21 18.77 -17.43
CA PHE A 153 -9.78 18.47 -17.41
C PHE A 153 -9.52 17.28 -16.49
N VAL A 154 -8.57 16.45 -16.89
CA VAL A 154 -8.12 15.29 -16.11
C VAL A 154 -6.66 15.49 -15.75
N GLY A 155 -6.32 15.23 -14.50
CA GLY A 155 -4.97 15.39 -14.01
C GLY A 155 -4.70 14.57 -12.77
N ARG A 156 -3.49 14.70 -12.25
CA ARG A 156 -3.01 13.99 -11.06
C ARG A 156 -2.30 14.96 -10.12
N SER A 157 -2.61 14.87 -8.84
CA SER A 157 -1.75 15.45 -7.82
C SER A 157 -0.61 14.48 -7.46
N TYR A 158 0.32 14.93 -6.62
CA TYR A 158 1.40 14.05 -6.13
C TYR A 158 0.89 12.84 -5.35
N ALA A 159 -0.33 12.89 -4.83
CA ALA A 159 -0.90 11.83 -4.00
C ALA A 159 -1.58 10.70 -4.79
N GLU A 160 -1.70 10.83 -6.11
CA GLU A 160 -2.27 9.80 -6.98
C GLU A 160 -1.16 8.99 -7.64
N SER A 161 -1.35 7.67 -7.71
CA SER A 161 -0.44 6.81 -8.49
C SER A 161 -0.62 7.05 -9.99
N GLN A 162 0.39 6.71 -10.79
CA GLN A 162 0.35 6.84 -12.25
C GLN A 162 -0.80 6.05 -12.93
N ILE A 163 -1.47 5.15 -12.21
CA ILE A 163 -2.50 4.24 -12.72
C ILE A 163 -3.92 4.65 -12.27
N GLY A 164 -4.09 5.80 -11.66
CA GLY A 164 -5.41 6.32 -11.26
C GLY A 164 -5.69 7.66 -11.92
N ARG A 165 -6.83 7.81 -12.61
CA ARG A 165 -7.29 9.11 -13.09
C ARG A 165 -8.19 9.71 -12.01
N ALA A 166 -7.79 10.82 -11.42
CA ALA A 166 -8.68 11.65 -10.65
C ALA A 166 -9.43 12.59 -11.63
N HIS A 167 -10.73 12.66 -11.51
CA HIS A 167 -11.53 13.71 -12.18
C HIS A 167 -11.39 14.99 -11.36
N VAL A 168 -11.01 16.08 -12.01
CA VAL A 168 -10.83 17.42 -11.42
C VAL A 168 -11.94 18.33 -11.91
#